data_503b1903dae9ea7ab14eca17563ea39f
#
_entry.id   503b1903dae9ea7ab14eca17563ea39f
#
_cell.length_a   1.000
_cell.length_b   1.000
_cell.length_c   1.000
_cell.angle_alpha   90.00
_cell.angle_beta   90.00
_cell.angle_gamma   90.00
#
_symmetry.space_group_name_H-M   'P 1'
#
loop_
_entity.id
_entity.type
_entity.pdbx_description
1 polymer ?
#
loop_
_entity_poly.entity_id
_entity_poly.type
_entity_poly.pdbx_seq_one_letter_code
_entity_poly.pdbx_strand_id
1 'polypeptide(L)'
;MDTARFLANYTNIITARQIHRIIKENLKGWLHNLVCTAAAGMEEEIKLRKVSFDPIKTSARLDGNSGKVRDIGVECIKQQIYDYVATNGLKELFVRKVGTYQCASIPGRGQVYGKTAIENWIRKNPGKTRVAAKGDVRKCYPSINRRKMKRMLEKQVRNEDLLYLTFVLIDSFDQGLSIGSYLSQWLCNYYLSAAYHYAAEKLFKRKKHRDGTIEEIRLINHVLFYMDDFLLIGSRKADVRKAMKLLVKYMNEYLDLTVKPDWKLFQIDWIDKDGKHHGEPIDMMGFKIYRDHTEVRRSIFLRGRRAFVKAGKYVEKGKAIPLDLAYRRIAYYGWFNHSDSEYFREKYNVDKIFEKAKRRVSRESKIYRKAGSCNLEYAA
;
A
#
# COMPACT_ATOMS: atom_id res chain seq x y z
N MET A 1 15.77 -12.55 19.74
CA MET A 1 15.94 -13.26 18.46
C MET A 1 17.22 -12.77 17.83
N ASP A 2 18.15 -13.65 17.59
CA ASP A 2 19.56 -13.38 17.34
C ASP A 2 19.78 -12.62 16.03
N THR A 3 20.29 -11.40 16.12
CA THR A 3 20.57 -10.50 14.99
C THR A 3 21.57 -11.12 14.02
N ALA A 4 22.49 -11.95 14.53
CA ALA A 4 23.50 -12.65 13.72
C ALA A 4 22.86 -13.70 12.78
N ARG A 5 21.82 -14.41 13.23
CA ARG A 5 21.10 -15.39 12.42
C ARG A 5 20.26 -14.75 11.31
N PHE A 6 19.77 -13.54 11.57
CA PHE A 6 19.05 -12.72 10.59
C PHE A 6 19.99 -12.25 9.46
N LEU A 7 21.21 -11.87 9.80
CA LEU A 7 22.19 -11.32 8.86
C LEU A 7 22.87 -12.41 8.01
N ALA A 8 23.00 -13.63 8.52
CA ALA A 8 23.60 -14.75 7.79
C ALA A 8 22.77 -15.19 6.55
N ASN A 9 21.46 -14.97 6.57
CA ASN A 9 20.58 -15.35 5.45
C ASN A 9 20.65 -14.42 4.24
N TYR A 10 21.32 -13.26 4.33
CA TYR A 10 21.41 -12.28 3.23
C TYR A 10 22.63 -12.44 2.35
N THR A 11 23.60 -13.27 2.72
CA THR A 11 24.86 -13.43 1.96
C THR A 11 24.67 -14.06 0.57
N ASN A 12 23.54 -14.75 0.32
CA ASN A 12 23.27 -15.51 -0.91
C ASN A 12 22.18 -14.91 -1.82
N ILE A 13 21.70 -13.70 -1.55
CA ILE A 13 20.48 -13.19 -2.21
C ILE A 13 20.77 -12.52 -3.55
N ILE A 14 22.00 -12.03 -3.80
CA ILE A 14 22.37 -11.41 -5.06
C ILE A 14 23.31 -12.34 -5.83
N THR A 15 22.73 -13.35 -6.45
CA THR A 15 23.40 -14.23 -7.39
C THR A 15 22.71 -14.19 -8.75
N ALA A 16 23.45 -14.46 -9.82
CA ALA A 16 22.87 -14.55 -11.17
C ALA A 16 21.67 -15.49 -11.20
N ARG A 17 21.69 -16.60 -10.46
CA ARG A 17 20.57 -17.56 -10.37
C ARG A 17 19.31 -16.93 -9.79
N GLN A 18 19.45 -16.01 -8.85
CA GLN A 18 18.29 -15.34 -8.23
C GLN A 18 17.78 -14.19 -9.09
N ILE A 19 18.67 -13.42 -9.71
CA ILE A 19 18.33 -12.42 -10.71
C ILE A 19 17.59 -13.08 -11.87
N HIS A 20 18.09 -14.21 -12.37
CA HIS A 20 17.42 -15.02 -13.40
C HIS A 20 16.00 -15.41 -13.00
N ARG A 21 15.79 -15.90 -11.76
CA ARG A 21 14.47 -16.26 -11.26
C ARG A 21 13.54 -15.05 -11.23
N ILE A 22 14.02 -13.90 -10.74
CA ILE A 22 13.27 -12.65 -10.68
C ILE A 22 12.85 -12.19 -12.09
N ILE A 23 13.77 -12.22 -13.06
CA ILE A 23 13.47 -11.86 -14.45
C ILE A 23 12.39 -12.79 -15.01
N LYS A 24 12.53 -14.11 -14.83
CA LYS A 24 11.59 -15.10 -15.33
C LYS A 24 10.20 -14.95 -14.69
N GLU A 25 10.11 -14.65 -13.41
CA GLU A 25 8.85 -14.49 -12.69
C GLU A 25 8.12 -13.19 -13.07
N ASN A 26 8.85 -12.11 -13.34
CA ASN A 26 8.29 -10.77 -13.53
C ASN A 26 8.23 -10.33 -15.00
N LEU A 27 9.10 -10.85 -15.86
CA LEU A 27 9.18 -10.53 -17.30
C LEU A 27 8.86 -11.77 -18.13
N LYS A 28 7.57 -12.08 -18.23
CA LYS A 28 7.10 -13.22 -19.03
C LYS A 28 7.38 -12.98 -20.52
N GLY A 29 8.02 -13.95 -21.17
CA GLY A 29 8.25 -13.96 -22.62
C GLY A 29 9.68 -13.69 -23.07
N TRP A 30 10.64 -13.53 -22.15
CA TRP A 30 12.05 -13.42 -22.52
C TRP A 30 12.65 -14.81 -22.84
N LEU A 31 13.49 -14.87 -23.89
CA LEU A 31 14.23 -16.08 -24.23
C LEU A 31 15.21 -16.45 -23.11
N HIS A 32 15.24 -17.73 -22.77
CA HIS A 32 16.04 -18.25 -21.63
C HIS A 32 17.50 -17.80 -21.65
N ASN A 33 18.17 -17.89 -22.81
CA ASN A 33 19.58 -17.51 -22.95
C ASN A 33 19.81 -16.01 -22.69
N LEU A 34 18.94 -15.13 -23.19
CA LEU A 34 19.02 -13.69 -22.95
C LEU A 34 18.85 -13.37 -21.45
N VAL A 35 17.95 -14.09 -20.79
CA VAL A 35 17.73 -13.93 -19.35
C VAL A 35 18.95 -14.35 -18.53
N CYS A 36 19.61 -15.45 -18.89
CA CYS A 36 20.84 -15.91 -18.22
C CYS A 36 21.98 -14.89 -18.39
N THR A 37 22.22 -14.42 -19.60
CA THR A 37 23.27 -13.42 -19.89
C THR A 37 22.99 -12.10 -19.18
N ALA A 38 21.76 -11.61 -19.21
CA ALA A 38 21.37 -10.39 -18.50
C ALA A 38 21.56 -10.54 -16.97
N ALA A 39 21.18 -11.69 -16.40
CA ALA A 39 21.32 -11.94 -14.97
C ALA A 39 22.79 -11.98 -14.53
N ALA A 40 23.68 -12.61 -15.32
CA ALA A 40 25.11 -12.65 -15.04
C ALA A 40 25.74 -11.25 -15.10
N GLY A 41 25.44 -10.47 -16.15
CA GLY A 41 25.91 -9.10 -16.28
C GLY A 41 25.44 -8.19 -15.16
N MET A 42 24.18 -8.32 -14.73
CA MET A 42 23.64 -7.55 -13.60
C MET A 42 24.30 -7.94 -12.26
N GLU A 43 24.59 -9.22 -12.03
CA GLU A 43 25.34 -9.65 -10.85
C GLU A 43 26.77 -9.05 -10.85
N GLU A 44 27.45 -9.06 -11.99
CA GLU A 44 28.76 -8.47 -12.16
C GLU A 44 28.74 -6.95 -11.92
N GLU A 45 27.79 -6.23 -12.49
CA GLU A 45 27.62 -4.78 -12.25
C GLU A 45 27.49 -4.46 -10.75
N ILE A 46 26.75 -5.28 -10.00
CA ILE A 46 26.59 -5.10 -8.55
C ILE A 46 27.91 -5.34 -7.83
N LYS A 47 28.61 -6.46 -8.12
CA LYS A 47 29.91 -6.82 -7.50
C LYS A 47 31.00 -5.79 -7.79
N LEU A 48 31.04 -5.29 -9.02
CA LEU A 48 32.02 -4.28 -9.45
C LEU A 48 31.64 -2.84 -9.05
N ARG A 49 30.50 -2.64 -8.37
CA ARG A 49 30.00 -1.30 -8.02
C ARG A 49 29.77 -0.40 -9.25
N LYS A 50 29.32 -0.98 -10.37
CA LYS A 50 29.12 -0.30 -11.67
C LYS A 50 27.68 -0.37 -12.16
N VAL A 51 26.71 -0.48 -11.25
CA VAL A 51 25.30 -0.48 -11.61
C VAL A 51 24.93 0.82 -12.33
N SER A 52 24.38 0.68 -13.53
CA SER A 52 23.94 1.80 -14.36
C SER A 52 22.61 1.47 -15.06
N PHE A 53 21.78 2.49 -15.26
CA PHE A 53 20.52 2.40 -15.98
C PHE A 53 20.13 3.78 -16.52
N ASP A 54 19.18 3.81 -17.47
CA ASP A 54 18.70 5.04 -18.06
C ASP A 54 18.01 5.93 -17.00
N PRO A 55 18.09 7.27 -17.16
CA PRO A 55 17.41 8.21 -16.28
C PRO A 55 15.89 7.96 -16.23
N ILE A 56 15.31 8.15 -15.05
CA ILE A 56 13.88 8.01 -14.84
C ILE A 56 13.12 9.07 -15.64
N LYS A 57 12.17 8.63 -16.44
CA LYS A 57 11.26 9.52 -17.18
C LYS A 57 10.07 9.86 -16.29
N THR A 58 9.74 11.14 -16.17
CA THR A 58 8.56 11.59 -15.42
C THR A 58 7.35 11.67 -16.34
N SER A 59 6.23 11.07 -15.92
CA SER A 59 4.95 11.12 -16.63
C SER A 59 3.87 11.69 -15.70
N ALA A 60 3.32 12.84 -16.07
CA ALA A 60 2.18 13.44 -15.38
C ALA A 60 0.91 12.62 -15.63
N ARG A 61 0.30 12.08 -14.58
CA ARG A 61 -0.95 11.30 -14.67
C ARG A 61 -2.04 11.88 -13.79
N LEU A 62 -3.23 12.03 -14.37
CA LEU A 62 -4.42 12.43 -13.64
C LEU A 62 -4.92 11.25 -12.79
N ASP A 63 -4.93 11.41 -11.48
CA ASP A 63 -5.60 10.47 -10.57
C ASP A 63 -7.11 10.61 -10.73
N GLY A 64 -7.72 9.62 -11.36
CA GLY A 64 -9.16 9.59 -11.62
C GLY A 64 -10.04 9.61 -10.35
N ASN A 65 -9.46 9.37 -9.17
CA ASN A 65 -10.19 9.36 -7.90
C ASN A 65 -10.16 10.72 -7.21
N SER A 66 -9.01 11.38 -7.18
CA SER A 66 -8.83 12.66 -6.49
C SER A 66 -8.87 13.87 -7.43
N GLY A 67 -8.80 13.66 -8.76
CA GLY A 67 -8.64 14.73 -9.76
C GLY A 67 -7.29 15.45 -9.71
N LYS A 68 -6.32 14.93 -8.96
CA LYS A 68 -4.99 15.51 -8.85
C LYS A 68 -4.06 14.97 -9.93
N VAL A 69 -3.25 15.83 -10.50
CA VAL A 69 -2.13 15.41 -11.35
C VAL A 69 -0.99 14.96 -10.45
N ARG A 70 -0.44 13.78 -10.73
CA ARG A 70 0.69 13.19 -10.04
C ARG A 70 1.82 12.94 -11.03
N ASP A 71 3.02 13.34 -10.67
CA ASP A 71 4.22 12.98 -11.40
C ASP A 71 4.64 11.57 -11.01
N ILE A 72 4.58 10.67 -11.97
CA ILE A 72 4.92 9.26 -11.79
C ILE A 72 6.26 9.01 -12.48
N GLY A 73 7.24 8.52 -11.73
CA GLY A 73 8.51 8.06 -12.29
C GLY A 73 8.29 6.77 -13.09
N VAL A 74 8.74 6.78 -14.32
CA VAL A 74 8.74 5.60 -15.20
C VAL A 74 10.17 5.13 -15.35
N GLU A 75 10.49 4.06 -14.67
CA GLU A 75 11.80 3.41 -14.67
C GLU A 75 11.98 2.57 -15.94
N CYS A 76 13.21 2.49 -16.45
CA CYS A 76 13.55 1.53 -17.50
C CYS A 76 13.44 0.08 -16.97
N ILE A 77 13.31 -0.89 -17.87
CA ILE A 77 13.14 -2.31 -17.50
C ILE A 77 14.31 -2.80 -16.63
N LYS A 78 15.54 -2.42 -16.94
CA LYS A 78 16.74 -2.80 -16.18
C LYS A 78 16.64 -2.31 -14.73
N GLN A 79 16.22 -1.06 -14.50
CA GLN A 79 16.02 -0.51 -13.17
C GLN A 79 14.92 -1.24 -12.41
N GLN A 80 13.78 -1.54 -13.06
CA GLN A 80 12.71 -2.32 -12.44
C GLN A 80 13.19 -3.70 -11.97
N ILE A 81 14.07 -4.37 -12.74
CA ILE A 81 14.66 -5.64 -12.31
C ILE A 81 15.52 -5.44 -11.05
N TYR A 82 16.34 -4.40 -11.01
CA TYR A 82 17.12 -4.07 -9.82
C TYR A 82 16.24 -3.75 -8.61
N ASP A 83 15.11 -3.08 -8.80
CA ASP A 83 14.11 -2.85 -7.75
C ASP A 83 13.58 -4.17 -7.15
N TYR A 84 13.27 -5.16 -8.01
CA TYR A 84 12.86 -6.49 -7.55
C TYR A 84 13.99 -7.22 -6.83
N VAL A 85 15.23 -7.13 -7.32
CA VAL A 85 16.40 -7.73 -6.67
C VAL A 85 16.60 -7.15 -5.28
N ALA A 86 16.65 -5.82 -5.17
CA ALA A 86 16.81 -5.13 -3.89
C ALA A 86 15.65 -5.44 -2.92
N THR A 87 14.40 -5.37 -3.41
CA THR A 87 13.21 -5.68 -2.60
C THR A 87 13.23 -7.12 -2.10
N ASN A 88 13.62 -8.08 -2.94
CA ASN A 88 13.70 -9.49 -2.55
C ASN A 88 14.80 -9.70 -1.50
N GLY A 89 15.93 -9.02 -1.64
CA GLY A 89 17.00 -8.99 -0.65
C GLY A 89 16.57 -8.42 0.69
N LEU A 90 15.80 -7.35 0.68
CA LEU A 90 15.30 -6.67 1.88
C LEU A 90 13.98 -7.25 2.43
N LYS A 91 13.37 -8.23 1.76
CA LYS A 91 12.03 -8.72 2.09
C LYS A 91 11.86 -9.15 3.53
N GLU A 92 12.82 -9.87 4.08
CA GLU A 92 12.75 -10.33 5.47
C GLU A 92 12.80 -9.15 6.45
N LEU A 93 13.67 -8.16 6.20
CA LEU A 93 13.72 -6.93 6.97
C LEU A 93 12.36 -6.22 6.95
N PHE A 94 11.78 -6.05 5.77
CA PHE A 94 10.48 -5.40 5.61
C PHE A 94 9.38 -6.14 6.36
N VAL A 95 9.29 -7.47 6.21
CA VAL A 95 8.27 -8.29 6.88
C VAL A 95 8.37 -8.18 8.41
N ARG A 96 9.58 -8.08 8.96
CA ARG A 96 9.80 -7.98 10.41
C ARG A 96 9.56 -6.57 10.96
N LYS A 97 9.88 -5.53 10.19
CA LYS A 97 9.82 -4.15 10.67
C LYS A 97 8.51 -3.44 10.36
N VAL A 98 7.87 -3.78 9.25
CA VAL A 98 6.58 -3.20 8.90
C VAL A 98 5.50 -3.71 9.85
N GLY A 99 4.82 -2.78 10.50
CA GLY A 99 3.80 -3.09 11.51
C GLY A 99 2.60 -3.85 10.95
N THR A 100 1.91 -4.60 11.80
CA THR A 100 0.77 -5.45 11.42
C THR A 100 -0.33 -4.67 10.67
N TYR A 101 -0.62 -3.46 11.11
CA TYR A 101 -1.65 -2.61 10.51
C TYR A 101 -1.07 -1.46 9.67
N GLN A 102 0.12 -1.67 9.10
CA GLN A 102 0.56 -0.92 7.94
C GLN A 102 0.05 -1.62 6.69
N CYS A 103 -0.70 -0.88 5.90
CA CYS A 103 -1.44 -1.36 4.74
C CYS A 103 -1.00 -0.62 3.48
N ALA A 104 -1.44 -1.11 2.34
CA ALA A 104 -1.09 -0.70 0.99
C ALA A 104 0.30 -1.17 0.54
N SER A 105 0.36 -1.62 -0.70
CA SER A 105 1.59 -2.11 -1.35
C SER A 105 2.32 -3.24 -0.61
N ILE A 106 1.63 -3.89 0.31
CA ILE A 106 2.10 -5.08 1.03
C ILE A 106 1.18 -6.24 0.66
N PRO A 107 1.73 -7.38 0.21
CA PRO A 107 0.92 -8.56 -0.13
C PRO A 107 0.00 -8.97 1.02
N GLY A 108 -1.28 -9.18 0.71
CA GLY A 108 -2.30 -9.52 1.70
C GLY A 108 -2.78 -8.38 2.61
N ARG A 109 -2.15 -7.21 2.57
CA ARG A 109 -2.49 -6.06 3.42
C ARG A 109 -2.98 -4.86 2.60
N GLY A 110 -3.94 -5.09 1.70
CA GLY A 110 -4.58 -4.05 0.91
C GLY A 110 -5.70 -3.32 1.67
N GLN A 111 -6.48 -2.55 0.92
CA GLN A 111 -7.61 -1.76 1.45
C GLN A 111 -8.65 -2.60 2.21
N VAL A 112 -8.93 -3.82 1.75
CA VAL A 112 -9.89 -4.72 2.40
C VAL A 112 -9.37 -5.16 3.76
N TYR A 113 -8.09 -5.48 3.88
CA TYR A 113 -7.46 -5.86 5.16
C TYR A 113 -7.59 -4.72 6.19
N GLY A 114 -7.22 -3.50 5.80
CA GLY A 114 -7.31 -2.34 6.70
C GLY A 114 -8.77 -2.03 7.08
N LYS A 115 -9.69 -2.08 6.10
CA LYS A 115 -11.13 -1.92 6.33
C LYS A 115 -11.64 -2.92 7.36
N THR A 116 -11.37 -4.21 7.15
CA THR A 116 -11.81 -5.30 8.04
C THR A 116 -11.23 -5.15 9.46
N ALA A 117 -9.98 -4.69 9.58
CA ALA A 117 -9.39 -4.40 10.88
C ALA A 117 -10.16 -3.31 11.62
N ILE A 118 -10.47 -2.19 10.95
CA ILE A 118 -11.25 -1.10 11.54
C ILE A 118 -12.65 -1.57 11.96
N GLU A 119 -13.37 -2.28 11.08
CA GLU A 119 -14.70 -2.86 11.38
C GLU A 119 -14.65 -3.73 12.64
N ASN A 120 -13.71 -4.65 12.71
CA ASN A 120 -13.52 -5.52 13.87
C ASN A 120 -13.27 -4.72 15.15
N TRP A 121 -12.45 -3.67 15.11
CA TRP A 121 -12.15 -2.87 16.29
C TRP A 121 -13.35 -2.11 16.80
N ILE A 122 -14.07 -1.39 15.91
CA ILE A 122 -15.18 -0.53 16.32
C ILE A 122 -16.43 -1.33 16.71
N ARG A 123 -16.65 -2.49 16.10
CA ARG A 123 -17.81 -3.35 16.40
C ARG A 123 -17.61 -4.18 17.66
N LYS A 124 -16.41 -4.80 17.84
CA LYS A 124 -16.12 -5.68 19.00
C LYS A 124 -15.90 -4.92 20.31
N ASN A 125 -15.33 -3.71 20.26
CA ASN A 125 -14.95 -2.94 21.45
C ASN A 125 -15.44 -1.49 21.41
N PRO A 126 -16.75 -1.23 21.42
CA PRO A 126 -17.29 0.13 21.29
C PRO A 126 -16.81 1.09 22.38
N GLY A 127 -16.62 0.58 23.61
CA GLY A 127 -16.11 1.38 24.74
C GLY A 127 -14.68 1.88 24.55
N LYS A 128 -13.82 1.10 23.88
CA LYS A 128 -12.42 1.43 23.60
C LYS A 128 -12.21 2.19 22.29
N THR A 129 -13.26 2.32 21.47
CA THR A 129 -13.20 2.89 20.12
C THR A 129 -14.23 4.00 19.95
N ARG A 130 -14.23 4.98 20.86
CA ARG A 130 -15.21 6.11 20.84
C ARG A 130 -14.76 7.26 19.96
N VAL A 131 -13.45 7.47 19.83
CA VAL A 131 -12.87 8.64 19.18
C VAL A 131 -11.76 8.21 18.23
N ALA A 132 -11.72 8.87 17.08
CA ALA A 132 -10.64 8.71 16.12
C ALA A 132 -9.94 10.04 15.81
N ALA A 133 -8.65 9.95 15.52
CA ALA A 133 -7.91 11.02 14.86
C ALA A 133 -7.35 10.47 13.54
N LYS A 134 -7.57 11.21 12.45
CA LYS A 134 -7.07 10.88 11.12
C LYS A 134 -6.14 11.97 10.63
N GLY A 135 -4.97 11.58 10.12
CA GLY A 135 -3.98 12.46 9.53
C GLY A 135 -3.44 11.92 8.21
N ASP A 136 -2.74 12.78 7.50
CA ASP A 136 -2.14 12.50 6.20
C ASP A 136 -0.76 13.18 6.14
N VAL A 137 0.25 12.48 5.65
CA VAL A 137 1.61 13.02 5.50
C VAL A 137 1.70 13.83 4.21
N ARG A 138 2.10 15.09 4.34
CA ARG A 138 2.24 15.99 3.20
C ARG A 138 3.33 15.50 2.25
N LYS A 139 2.99 15.25 0.97
CA LYS A 139 3.95 14.82 -0.07
C LYS A 139 4.87 13.67 0.42
N CYS A 140 4.30 12.60 0.99
CA CYS A 140 5.05 11.58 1.73
C CYS A 140 6.29 11.09 0.98
N TYR A 141 6.15 10.57 -0.25
CA TYR A 141 7.26 10.02 -1.03
C TYR A 141 8.40 11.03 -1.27
N PRO A 142 8.14 12.23 -1.82
CA PRO A 142 9.19 13.24 -2.02
C PRO A 142 9.81 13.75 -0.71
N SER A 143 9.08 13.67 0.41
CA SER A 143 9.54 14.18 1.71
C SER A 143 10.41 13.19 2.49
N ILE A 144 10.53 11.93 2.05
CA ILE A 144 11.38 10.95 2.73
C ILE A 144 12.84 11.38 2.67
N ASN A 145 13.46 11.53 3.83
CA ASN A 145 14.87 11.87 3.94
C ASN A 145 15.74 10.65 3.59
N ARG A 146 16.36 10.69 2.40
CA ARG A 146 17.20 9.58 1.89
C ARG A 146 18.40 9.27 2.80
N ARG A 147 19.01 10.27 3.42
CA ARG A 147 20.14 10.05 4.35
C ARG A 147 19.68 9.28 5.59
N LYS A 148 18.52 9.65 6.16
CA LYS A 148 17.94 8.91 7.29
C LYS A 148 17.55 7.49 6.88
N MET A 149 16.94 7.32 5.71
CA MET A 149 16.59 6.01 5.15
C MET A 149 17.82 5.10 5.05
N LYS A 150 18.90 5.59 4.44
CA LYS A 150 20.16 4.84 4.29
C LYS A 150 20.73 4.44 5.66
N ARG A 151 20.79 5.36 6.63
CA ARG A 151 21.21 5.06 8.01
C ARG A 151 20.33 3.99 8.69
N MET A 152 19.02 4.00 8.43
CA MET A 152 18.12 2.97 8.95
C MET A 152 18.43 1.59 8.35
N LEU A 153 18.76 1.53 7.07
CA LEU A 153 19.16 0.30 6.38
C LEU A 153 20.52 -0.20 6.84
N GLU A 154 21.53 0.65 6.93
CA GLU A 154 22.89 0.33 7.42
C GLU A 154 22.88 -0.32 8.81
N LYS A 155 21.99 0.12 9.69
CA LYS A 155 21.82 -0.47 11.03
C LYS A 155 21.26 -1.89 11.02
N GLN A 156 20.64 -2.33 9.92
CA GLN A 156 19.90 -3.59 9.86
C GLN A 156 20.47 -4.57 8.83
N VAL A 157 21.17 -4.10 7.82
CA VAL A 157 21.69 -4.88 6.70
C VAL A 157 23.21 -4.87 6.74
N ARG A 158 23.81 -6.06 6.66
CA ARG A 158 25.28 -6.24 6.64
C ARG A 158 25.82 -6.57 5.25
N ASN A 159 24.95 -7.01 4.33
CA ASN A 159 25.36 -7.32 2.97
C ASN A 159 25.63 -6.01 2.22
N GLU A 160 26.92 -5.75 1.94
CA GLU A 160 27.38 -4.52 1.29
C GLU A 160 26.89 -4.40 -0.16
N ASP A 161 26.74 -5.51 -0.88
CA ASP A 161 26.25 -5.51 -2.25
C ASP A 161 24.77 -5.10 -2.30
N LEU A 162 23.97 -5.60 -1.35
CA LEU A 162 22.57 -5.23 -1.20
C LEU A 162 22.42 -3.77 -0.79
N LEU A 163 23.26 -3.28 0.14
CA LEU A 163 23.25 -1.86 0.52
C LEU A 163 23.65 -0.98 -0.65
N TYR A 164 24.72 -1.32 -1.36
CA TYR A 164 25.16 -0.59 -2.54
C TYR A 164 24.04 -0.48 -3.59
N LEU A 165 23.48 -1.63 -4.01
CA LEU A 165 22.38 -1.64 -4.97
C LEU A 165 21.21 -0.78 -4.50
N THR A 166 20.78 -0.95 -3.25
CA THR A 166 19.65 -0.20 -2.68
C THR A 166 19.94 1.30 -2.66
N PHE A 167 21.18 1.70 -2.37
CA PHE A 167 21.56 3.12 -2.31
C PHE A 167 21.62 3.75 -3.71
N VAL A 168 22.13 3.04 -4.71
CA VAL A 168 22.11 3.49 -6.11
C VAL A 168 20.66 3.72 -6.56
N LEU A 169 19.76 2.79 -6.23
CA LEU A 169 18.34 2.93 -6.58
C LEU A 169 17.67 4.10 -5.84
N ILE A 170 17.96 4.31 -4.56
CA ILE A 170 17.46 5.46 -3.80
C ILE A 170 17.99 6.78 -4.36
N ASP A 171 19.26 6.82 -4.79
CA ASP A 171 19.89 8.04 -5.30
C ASP A 171 19.47 8.38 -6.73
N SER A 172 18.87 7.45 -7.45
CA SER A 172 18.36 7.68 -8.82
C SER A 172 17.16 8.63 -8.87
N PHE A 173 16.54 8.93 -7.74
CA PHE A 173 15.41 9.85 -7.66
C PHE A 173 15.88 11.29 -7.39
N ASP A 174 15.20 12.29 -7.94
CA ASP A 174 15.54 13.70 -7.69
C ASP A 174 15.30 14.09 -6.23
N GLN A 175 14.16 13.71 -5.68
CA GLN A 175 13.78 13.99 -4.29
C GLN A 175 13.13 12.76 -3.63
N GLY A 176 13.51 12.49 -2.38
CA GLY A 176 12.91 11.43 -1.57
C GLY A 176 12.86 10.08 -2.29
N LEU A 177 11.65 9.56 -2.45
CA LEU A 177 11.34 8.33 -3.19
C LEU A 177 10.40 8.63 -4.37
N SER A 178 10.47 7.83 -5.43
CA SER A 178 9.60 7.97 -6.60
C SER A 178 8.25 7.28 -6.41
N ILE A 179 7.17 7.97 -6.84
CA ILE A 179 5.88 7.32 -7.01
C ILE A 179 5.95 6.54 -8.33
N GLY A 180 5.82 5.20 -8.26
CA GLY A 180 5.89 4.31 -9.42
C GLY A 180 6.97 3.23 -9.31
N SER A 181 8.02 3.45 -8.52
CA SER A 181 9.02 2.43 -8.21
C SER A 181 8.46 1.35 -7.26
N TYR A 182 8.76 0.10 -7.57
CA TYR A 182 8.38 -1.03 -6.72
C TYR A 182 9.12 -1.01 -5.38
N LEU A 183 10.43 -0.77 -5.40
CA LEU A 183 11.24 -0.65 -4.18
C LEU A 183 10.78 0.51 -3.30
N SER A 184 10.45 1.66 -3.92
CA SER A 184 10.00 2.84 -3.18
C SER A 184 8.77 2.60 -2.32
N GLN A 185 7.84 1.73 -2.75
CA GLN A 185 6.65 1.39 -1.97
C GLN A 185 7.01 0.65 -0.68
N TRP A 186 7.95 -0.27 -0.75
CA TRP A 186 8.45 -1.01 0.42
C TRP A 186 9.26 -0.13 1.34
N LEU A 187 10.16 0.69 0.78
CA LEU A 187 10.96 1.64 1.55
C LEU A 187 10.11 2.69 2.26
N CYS A 188 9.04 3.17 1.63
CA CYS A 188 8.09 4.10 2.25
C CYS A 188 7.42 3.46 3.48
N ASN A 189 6.91 2.22 3.35
CA ASN A 189 6.35 1.49 4.49
C ASN A 189 7.39 1.23 5.58
N TYR A 190 8.62 0.88 5.21
CA TYR A 190 9.71 0.68 6.16
C TYR A 190 10.07 1.97 6.92
N TYR A 191 10.13 3.10 6.23
CA TYR A 191 10.39 4.40 6.86
C TYR A 191 9.28 4.79 7.84
N LEU A 192 8.03 4.65 7.42
CA LEU A 192 6.86 4.92 8.23
C LEU A 192 6.68 3.92 9.38
N SER A 193 7.33 2.75 9.34
CA SER A 193 7.23 1.78 10.43
C SER A 193 7.73 2.34 11.77
N ALA A 194 8.70 3.25 11.76
CA ALA A 194 9.15 3.93 12.96
C ALA A 194 8.02 4.74 13.63
N ALA A 195 7.22 5.48 12.84
CA ALA A 195 6.06 6.21 13.33
C ALA A 195 4.93 5.27 13.78
N TYR A 196 4.72 4.18 13.05
CA TYR A 196 3.74 3.16 13.42
C TYR A 196 4.07 2.54 14.79
N HIS A 197 5.31 2.07 14.99
CA HIS A 197 5.74 1.47 16.25
C HIS A 197 5.75 2.49 17.40
N TYR A 198 6.15 3.74 17.12
CA TYR A 198 6.02 4.80 18.11
C TYR A 198 4.58 4.98 18.57
N ALA A 199 3.62 5.02 17.64
CA ALA A 199 2.20 5.14 17.96
C ALA A 199 1.65 3.91 18.68
N ALA A 200 2.02 2.71 18.24
CA ALA A 200 1.52 1.46 18.79
C ALA A 200 2.08 1.12 20.17
N GLU A 201 3.33 1.54 20.46
CA GLU A 201 4.09 1.00 21.59
C GLU A 201 4.55 2.06 22.61
N LYS A 202 4.59 3.36 22.24
CA LYS A 202 5.22 4.40 23.08
C LYS A 202 4.27 5.49 23.55
N LEU A 203 3.02 5.49 23.12
CA LEU A 203 2.05 6.53 23.48
C LEU A 203 1.31 6.20 24.77
N PHE A 204 1.92 6.52 25.89
CA PHE A 204 1.36 6.33 27.23
C PHE A 204 1.23 7.65 27.98
N LYS A 205 0.37 7.66 29.00
CA LYS A 205 0.35 8.64 30.09
C LYS A 205 0.58 7.92 31.40
N ARG A 206 1.26 8.58 32.34
CA ARG A 206 1.46 8.10 33.69
C ARG A 206 0.39 8.68 34.61
N LYS A 207 -0.25 7.82 35.38
CA LYS A 207 -1.20 8.18 36.42
C LYS A 207 -0.64 7.72 37.75
N LYS A 208 -0.44 8.66 38.64
CA LYS A 208 -0.04 8.36 40.01
C LYS A 208 -1.30 8.11 40.85
N HIS A 209 -1.36 6.96 41.50
CA HIS A 209 -2.43 6.58 42.41
C HIS A 209 -2.15 7.14 43.81
N ARG A 210 -3.15 7.10 44.70
CA ARG A 210 -3.03 7.62 46.11
C ARG A 210 -2.01 6.83 46.91
N ASP A 211 -1.82 5.56 46.62
CA ASP A 211 -0.83 4.66 47.23
C ASP A 211 0.61 4.88 46.73
N GLY A 212 0.82 5.88 45.85
CA GLY A 212 2.13 6.18 45.27
C GLY A 212 2.50 5.37 44.04
N THR A 213 1.71 4.33 43.66
CA THR A 213 1.96 3.53 42.47
C THR A 213 1.74 4.32 41.19
N ILE A 214 2.52 4.01 40.15
CA ILE A 214 2.42 4.66 38.83
C ILE A 214 1.87 3.65 37.84
N GLU A 215 0.72 3.95 37.27
CA GLU A 215 0.09 3.19 36.18
C GLU A 215 0.41 3.84 34.83
N GLU A 216 0.91 3.07 33.88
CA GLU A 216 1.05 3.51 32.49
C GLU A 216 -0.21 3.15 31.69
N ILE A 217 -0.94 4.18 31.28
CA ILE A 217 -2.20 4.05 30.55
C ILE A 217 -1.96 4.42 29.09
N ARG A 218 -2.31 3.54 28.16
CA ARG A 218 -2.24 3.81 26.71
C ARG A 218 -3.15 4.97 26.33
N LEU A 219 -2.63 5.90 25.51
CA LEU A 219 -3.41 7.02 24.97
C LEU A 219 -4.37 6.59 23.86
N ILE A 220 -4.01 5.54 23.10
CA ILE A 220 -4.80 4.97 22.00
C ILE A 220 -4.88 3.46 22.12
N ASN A 221 -5.93 2.88 21.55
CA ASN A 221 -6.15 1.44 21.53
C ASN A 221 -5.72 0.80 20.21
N HIS A 222 -5.90 1.51 19.10
CA HIS A 222 -5.57 1.01 17.77
C HIS A 222 -4.91 2.10 16.93
N VAL A 223 -4.02 1.65 16.03
CA VAL A 223 -3.35 2.48 15.01
C VAL A 223 -3.35 1.74 13.69
N LEU A 224 -3.60 2.45 12.60
CA LEU A 224 -3.51 1.93 11.26
C LEU A 224 -2.85 2.98 10.35
N PHE A 225 -1.92 2.52 9.50
CA PHE A 225 -1.33 3.31 8.43
C PHE A 225 -1.73 2.71 7.08
N TYR A 226 -2.17 3.54 6.17
CA TYR A 226 -2.39 3.20 4.78
C TYR A 226 -1.52 4.12 3.93
N MET A 227 -0.25 3.78 3.83
CA MET A 227 0.82 4.68 3.35
C MET A 227 0.83 5.99 4.16
N ASP A 228 0.63 7.11 3.48
CA ASP A 228 0.60 8.46 4.02
C ASP A 228 -0.63 8.76 4.88
N ASP A 229 -1.75 8.09 4.66
CA ASP A 229 -2.97 8.19 5.48
C ASP A 229 -2.83 7.35 6.76
N PHE A 230 -3.09 7.92 7.93
CA PHE A 230 -3.05 7.17 9.19
C PHE A 230 -4.22 7.49 10.12
N LEU A 231 -4.56 6.52 10.97
CA LEU A 231 -5.70 6.54 11.86
C LEU A 231 -5.28 6.11 13.27
N LEU A 232 -5.63 6.91 14.26
CA LEU A 232 -5.50 6.61 15.69
C LEU A 232 -6.89 6.46 16.29
N ILE A 233 -7.15 5.40 17.05
CA ILE A 233 -8.44 5.14 17.68
C ILE A 233 -8.25 4.96 19.18
N GLY A 234 -9.13 5.57 19.97
CA GLY A 234 -9.11 5.46 21.43
C GLY A 234 -10.46 5.75 22.09
N SER A 235 -10.48 5.68 23.42
CA SER A 235 -11.68 5.85 24.22
C SER A 235 -11.99 7.31 24.61
N ARG A 236 -10.96 8.16 24.77
CA ARG A 236 -11.10 9.53 25.29
C ARG A 236 -10.54 10.56 24.30
N LYS A 237 -11.32 11.60 24.04
CA LYS A 237 -10.96 12.68 23.08
C LYS A 237 -9.64 13.38 23.44
N ALA A 238 -9.42 13.64 24.73
CA ALA A 238 -8.20 14.28 25.21
C ALA A 238 -6.95 13.39 24.98
N ASP A 239 -7.08 12.09 25.24
CA ASP A 239 -5.98 11.13 25.06
C ASP A 239 -5.61 10.95 23.59
N VAL A 240 -6.60 10.77 22.71
CA VAL A 240 -6.40 10.64 21.24
C VAL A 240 -5.81 11.94 20.67
N ARG A 241 -6.27 13.11 21.12
CA ARG A 241 -5.69 14.40 20.73
C ARG A 241 -4.22 14.53 21.15
N LYS A 242 -3.89 14.12 22.39
CA LYS A 242 -2.52 14.10 22.89
C LYS A 242 -1.65 13.14 22.07
N ALA A 243 -2.13 11.94 21.82
CA ALA A 243 -1.45 10.94 21.00
C ALA A 243 -1.16 11.47 19.60
N MET A 244 -2.13 12.11 18.95
CA MET A 244 -1.96 12.72 17.63
C MET A 244 -0.89 13.80 17.62
N LYS A 245 -0.90 14.71 18.59
CA LYS A 245 0.13 15.76 18.73
C LYS A 245 1.53 15.17 18.92
N LEU A 246 1.66 14.14 19.75
CA LEU A 246 2.94 13.46 19.99
C LEU A 246 3.44 12.74 18.73
N LEU A 247 2.56 12.08 17.99
CA LEU A 247 2.91 11.41 16.74
C LEU A 247 3.34 12.42 15.67
N VAL A 248 2.62 13.54 15.51
CA VAL A 248 2.99 14.64 14.59
C VAL A 248 4.37 15.19 14.95
N LYS A 249 4.62 15.44 16.22
CA LYS A 249 5.94 15.89 16.71
C LYS A 249 7.03 14.87 16.38
N TYR A 250 6.79 13.58 16.67
CA TYR A 250 7.74 12.50 16.36
C TYR A 250 8.05 12.41 14.85
N MET A 251 7.02 12.45 14.00
CA MET A 251 7.21 12.41 12.55
C MET A 251 8.03 13.60 12.05
N ASN A 252 7.81 14.78 12.59
CA ASN A 252 8.54 15.99 12.22
C ASN A 252 10.00 15.94 12.67
N GLU A 253 10.24 15.67 13.96
CA GLU A 253 11.59 15.75 14.56
C GLU A 253 12.49 14.56 14.17
N TYR A 254 11.93 13.36 14.10
CA TYR A 254 12.72 12.14 13.88
C TYR A 254 12.71 11.63 12.44
N LEU A 255 11.64 11.91 11.69
CA LEU A 255 11.48 11.42 10.31
C LEU A 255 11.51 12.54 9.26
N ASP A 256 11.61 13.81 9.63
CA ASP A 256 11.51 14.98 8.75
C ASP A 256 10.21 14.96 7.89
N LEU A 257 9.14 14.37 8.44
CA LEU A 257 7.86 14.28 7.76
C LEU A 257 6.88 15.28 8.32
N THR A 258 6.24 16.06 7.46
CA THR A 258 5.21 17.01 7.85
C THR A 258 3.83 16.42 7.68
N VAL A 259 3.07 16.32 8.78
CA VAL A 259 1.65 15.97 8.74
C VAL A 259 0.85 17.22 8.33
N LYS A 260 -0.15 17.06 7.49
CA LYS A 260 -1.06 18.15 7.12
C LYS A 260 -1.74 18.75 8.36
N PRO A 261 -1.86 20.09 8.45
CA PRO A 261 -2.42 20.75 9.64
C PRO A 261 -3.92 20.50 9.83
N ASP A 262 -4.63 20.12 8.80
CA ASP A 262 -6.07 19.87 8.74
C ASP A 262 -6.47 18.44 9.18
N TRP A 263 -5.62 17.78 9.99
CA TRP A 263 -5.96 16.48 10.55
C TRP A 263 -7.24 16.56 11.41
N LYS A 264 -8.04 15.51 11.34
CA LYS A 264 -9.37 15.47 11.98
C LYS A 264 -9.33 14.70 13.30
N LEU A 265 -10.11 15.19 14.27
CA LEU A 265 -10.40 14.49 15.53
C LEU A 265 -11.92 14.48 15.72
N PHE A 266 -12.51 13.29 15.66
CA PHE A 266 -13.96 13.13 15.64
C PHE A 266 -14.41 11.98 16.54
N GLN A 267 -15.67 12.02 16.96
CA GLN A 267 -16.33 10.91 17.62
C GLN A 267 -16.74 9.91 16.54
N ILE A 268 -16.34 8.64 16.74
CA ILE A 268 -16.73 7.57 15.81
C ILE A 268 -18.23 7.34 15.92
N ASP A 269 -18.86 7.04 14.78
CA ASP A 269 -20.26 6.69 14.68
C ASP A 269 -20.72 5.75 15.80
N TRP A 270 -21.90 6.06 16.35
CA TRP A 270 -22.59 5.23 17.32
C TRP A 270 -24.09 5.44 17.22
N ILE A 271 -24.85 4.44 17.64
CA ILE A 271 -26.30 4.43 17.55
C ILE A 271 -26.85 4.57 18.97
N ASP A 272 -27.80 5.50 19.19
CA ASP A 272 -28.48 5.66 20.45
C ASP A 272 -29.62 4.62 20.64
N LYS A 273 -30.36 4.73 21.76
CA LYS A 273 -31.46 3.82 22.09
C LYS A 273 -32.64 3.93 21.12
N ASP A 274 -32.73 5.05 20.44
CA ASP A 274 -33.81 5.35 19.48
C ASP A 274 -33.42 4.99 18.04
N GLY A 275 -32.26 4.35 17.86
CA GLY A 275 -31.74 3.93 16.56
C GLY A 275 -31.09 5.06 15.73
N LYS A 276 -30.87 6.23 16.31
CA LYS A 276 -30.32 7.39 15.62
C LYS A 276 -28.78 7.36 15.64
N HIS A 277 -28.18 7.59 14.47
CA HIS A 277 -26.74 7.72 14.33
C HIS A 277 -26.21 9.06 14.84
N HIS A 278 -25.11 9.01 15.58
CA HIS A 278 -24.36 10.15 16.08
C HIS A 278 -22.88 9.99 15.75
N GLY A 279 -22.12 11.08 15.70
CA GLY A 279 -20.71 11.06 15.34
C GLY A 279 -20.49 10.99 13.83
N GLU A 280 -19.32 10.50 13.43
CA GLU A 280 -18.91 10.42 12.03
C GLU A 280 -18.38 9.03 11.71
N PRO A 281 -18.65 8.48 10.50
CA PRO A 281 -18.03 7.25 10.04
C PRO A 281 -16.54 7.46 9.79
N ILE A 282 -15.76 6.40 9.90
CA ILE A 282 -14.35 6.43 9.51
C ILE A 282 -14.26 6.37 7.99
N ASP A 283 -13.93 7.52 7.37
CA ASP A 283 -13.73 7.63 5.90
C ASP A 283 -12.28 7.36 5.55
N MET A 284 -11.95 6.11 5.18
CA MET A 284 -10.60 5.68 4.83
C MET A 284 -10.61 4.60 3.75
N MET A 285 -9.55 4.53 2.93
CA MET A 285 -9.37 3.49 1.91
C MET A 285 -10.54 3.37 0.92
N GLY A 286 -11.30 4.44 0.68
CA GLY A 286 -12.44 4.47 -0.23
C GLY A 286 -13.75 3.96 0.35
N PHE A 287 -13.78 3.62 1.64
CA PHE A 287 -14.98 3.23 2.39
C PHE A 287 -15.33 4.27 3.44
N LYS A 288 -16.61 4.33 3.78
CA LYS A 288 -17.15 4.95 4.98
C LYS A 288 -17.59 3.83 5.92
N ILE A 289 -16.88 3.69 7.02
CA ILE A 289 -17.04 2.57 7.96
C ILE A 289 -17.84 3.09 9.16
N TYR A 290 -19.06 2.65 9.26
CA TYR A 290 -19.97 2.86 10.39
C TYR A 290 -19.84 1.71 11.38
N ARG A 291 -20.44 1.85 12.54
CA ARG A 291 -20.36 0.83 13.57
C ARG A 291 -21.12 -0.45 13.23
N ASP A 292 -22.21 -0.32 12.51
CA ASP A 292 -23.10 -1.41 12.10
C ASP A 292 -22.91 -1.84 10.64
N HIS A 293 -22.55 -0.92 9.74
CA HIS A 293 -22.39 -1.19 8.32
C HIS A 293 -21.20 -0.47 7.69
N THR A 294 -20.93 -0.75 6.43
CA THR A 294 -19.83 -0.11 5.67
C THR A 294 -20.31 0.26 4.27
N GLU A 295 -20.20 1.53 3.92
CA GLU A 295 -20.54 2.06 2.60
C GLU A 295 -19.31 2.27 1.73
N VAL A 296 -19.49 2.18 0.41
CA VAL A 296 -18.50 2.69 -0.54
C VAL A 296 -18.56 4.22 -0.57
N ARG A 297 -17.42 4.90 -0.56
CA ARG A 297 -17.37 6.36 -0.70
C ARG A 297 -18.17 6.82 -1.92
N ARG A 298 -19.07 7.80 -1.73
CA ARG A 298 -20.04 8.26 -2.74
C ARG A 298 -19.44 8.47 -4.14
N SER A 299 -18.27 9.07 -4.25
CA SER A 299 -17.62 9.31 -5.55
C SER A 299 -17.24 8.02 -6.28
N ILE A 300 -16.79 6.99 -5.56
CA ILE A 300 -16.48 5.66 -6.10
C ILE A 300 -17.77 4.93 -6.45
N PHE A 301 -18.77 4.97 -5.56
CA PHE A 301 -20.09 4.38 -5.77
C PHE A 301 -20.74 4.88 -7.06
N LEU A 302 -20.81 6.19 -7.25
CA LEU A 302 -21.46 6.78 -8.42
C LEU A 302 -20.75 6.40 -9.74
N ARG A 303 -19.40 6.35 -9.74
CA ARG A 303 -18.65 5.92 -10.92
C ARG A 303 -18.84 4.43 -11.21
N GLY A 304 -18.77 3.60 -10.18
CA GLY A 304 -19.04 2.18 -10.28
C GLY A 304 -20.45 1.88 -10.77
N ARG A 305 -21.46 2.56 -10.18
CA ARG A 305 -22.86 2.44 -10.61
C ARG A 305 -23.04 2.77 -12.10
N ARG A 306 -22.56 3.94 -12.56
CA ARG A 306 -22.65 4.34 -13.98
C ARG A 306 -22.02 3.27 -14.87
N ALA A 307 -20.92 2.75 -14.38
CA ALA A 307 -20.20 1.72 -15.06
C ALA A 307 -21.03 0.44 -15.17
N PHE A 308 -21.61 -0.12 -14.12
CA PHE A 308 -22.43 -1.33 -14.17
C PHE A 308 -23.73 -1.13 -14.96
N VAL A 309 -24.43 -0.01 -14.79
CA VAL A 309 -25.62 0.33 -15.59
C VAL A 309 -25.29 0.33 -17.10
N LYS A 310 -24.17 0.95 -17.51
CA LYS A 310 -23.77 0.94 -18.92
C LYS A 310 -23.49 -0.47 -19.44
N ALA A 311 -22.84 -1.32 -18.64
CA ALA A 311 -22.56 -2.71 -19.05
C ALA A 311 -23.85 -3.56 -19.09
N GLY A 312 -24.79 -3.33 -18.16
CA GLY A 312 -26.09 -3.98 -18.15
C GLY A 312 -26.82 -3.83 -19.48
N LYS A 313 -26.86 -2.63 -20.06
CA LYS A 313 -27.48 -2.36 -21.36
C LYS A 313 -26.89 -3.20 -22.51
N TYR A 314 -25.58 -3.53 -22.48
CA TYR A 314 -24.99 -4.44 -23.46
C TYR A 314 -25.45 -5.88 -23.24
N VAL A 315 -25.52 -6.29 -21.97
CA VAL A 315 -25.96 -7.64 -21.60
C VAL A 315 -27.42 -7.89 -21.94
N GLU A 316 -28.29 -6.91 -21.70
CA GLU A 316 -29.73 -6.96 -22.03
C GLU A 316 -29.97 -7.07 -23.55
N LYS A 317 -29.15 -6.38 -24.34
CA LYS A 317 -29.19 -6.43 -25.80
C LYS A 317 -28.49 -7.66 -26.41
N GLY A 318 -28.04 -8.62 -25.60
CA GLY A 318 -27.28 -9.79 -26.08
C GLY A 318 -25.89 -9.47 -26.64
N LYS A 319 -25.42 -8.22 -26.49
CA LYS A 319 -24.12 -7.76 -27.04
C LYS A 319 -22.96 -8.01 -26.08
N ALA A 320 -21.77 -8.21 -26.65
CA ALA A 320 -20.54 -8.31 -25.86
C ALA A 320 -20.22 -6.98 -25.16
N ILE A 321 -19.76 -7.05 -23.90
CA ILE A 321 -19.30 -5.87 -23.17
C ILE A 321 -17.99 -5.37 -23.83
N PRO A 322 -17.86 -4.07 -24.18
CA PRO A 322 -16.60 -3.50 -24.64
C PRO A 322 -15.46 -3.76 -23.65
N LEU A 323 -14.25 -3.97 -24.15
CA LEU A 323 -13.13 -4.44 -23.32
C LEU A 323 -12.74 -3.44 -22.22
N ASP A 324 -12.67 -2.15 -22.55
CA ASP A 324 -12.43 -1.06 -21.58
C ASP A 324 -13.47 -1.04 -20.47
N LEU A 325 -14.72 -1.26 -20.85
CA LEU A 325 -15.84 -1.33 -19.93
C LEU A 325 -15.77 -2.58 -19.05
N ALA A 326 -15.30 -3.71 -19.60
CA ALA A 326 -15.11 -4.95 -18.84
C ALA A 326 -14.02 -4.79 -17.77
N TYR A 327 -12.87 -4.19 -18.10
CA TYR A 327 -11.83 -3.88 -17.12
C TYR A 327 -12.34 -2.99 -15.99
N ARG A 328 -13.08 -1.94 -16.30
CA ARG A 328 -13.68 -1.06 -15.29
C ARG A 328 -14.64 -1.81 -14.37
N ARG A 329 -15.39 -2.82 -14.87
CA ARG A 329 -16.30 -3.63 -14.02
C ARG A 329 -15.51 -4.45 -13.01
N ILE A 330 -14.49 -5.11 -13.49
CA ILE A 330 -13.61 -5.90 -12.61
C ILE A 330 -12.99 -5.02 -11.51
N ALA A 331 -12.51 -3.82 -11.87
CA ALA A 331 -11.93 -2.88 -10.92
C ALA A 331 -12.92 -2.38 -9.85
N TYR A 332 -14.19 -2.12 -10.23
CA TYR A 332 -15.20 -1.63 -9.28
C TYR A 332 -15.89 -2.74 -8.49
N TYR A 333 -15.87 -3.99 -8.95
CA TYR A 333 -16.57 -5.08 -8.30
C TYR A 333 -16.12 -5.28 -6.85
N GLY A 334 -14.81 -5.23 -6.60
CA GLY A 334 -14.26 -5.40 -5.26
C GLY A 334 -14.81 -4.40 -4.23
N TRP A 335 -15.12 -3.16 -4.65
CA TRP A 335 -15.72 -2.16 -3.78
C TRP A 335 -17.11 -2.57 -3.31
N PHE A 336 -17.96 -3.05 -4.21
CA PHE A 336 -19.32 -3.48 -3.90
C PHE A 336 -19.37 -4.83 -3.19
N ASN A 337 -18.43 -5.71 -3.46
CA ASN A 337 -18.33 -7.01 -2.81
C ASN A 337 -17.86 -6.92 -1.35
N HIS A 338 -17.17 -5.83 -0.98
CA HIS A 338 -16.63 -5.62 0.35
C HIS A 338 -17.33 -4.47 1.12
N SER A 339 -18.57 -4.19 0.80
CA SER A 339 -19.41 -3.18 1.46
C SER A 339 -20.85 -3.66 1.52
N ASP A 340 -21.67 -3.02 2.34
CA ASP A 340 -23.10 -3.29 2.45
C ASP A 340 -23.83 -2.71 1.23
N SER A 341 -23.63 -3.34 0.08
CA SER A 341 -24.12 -2.95 -1.25
C SER A 341 -25.04 -4.00 -1.88
N GLU A 342 -25.65 -4.88 -1.08
CA GLU A 342 -26.46 -6.01 -1.56
C GLU A 342 -27.62 -5.56 -2.44
N TYR A 343 -28.43 -4.61 -1.97
CA TYR A 343 -29.53 -4.04 -2.75
C TYR A 343 -29.07 -3.52 -4.13
N PHE A 344 -27.92 -2.85 -4.18
CA PHE A 344 -27.35 -2.36 -5.44
C PHE A 344 -26.89 -3.51 -6.34
N ARG A 345 -26.26 -4.53 -5.77
CA ARG A 345 -25.75 -5.69 -6.51
C ARG A 345 -26.90 -6.47 -7.14
N GLU A 346 -27.97 -6.69 -6.41
CA GLU A 346 -29.18 -7.37 -6.89
C GLU A 346 -29.91 -6.55 -7.96
N LYS A 347 -30.23 -5.29 -7.65
CA LYS A 347 -30.98 -4.39 -8.57
C LYS A 347 -30.34 -4.26 -9.96
N TYR A 348 -29.03 -4.24 -10.04
CA TYR A 348 -28.27 -4.06 -11.29
C TYR A 348 -27.58 -5.33 -11.80
N ASN A 349 -27.91 -6.49 -11.24
CA ASN A 349 -27.28 -7.78 -11.61
C ASN A 349 -25.76 -7.71 -11.68
N VAL A 350 -25.13 -7.05 -10.69
CA VAL A 350 -23.70 -6.72 -10.66
C VAL A 350 -22.84 -7.97 -10.79
N ASP A 351 -23.18 -9.05 -10.10
CA ASP A 351 -22.42 -10.30 -10.09
C ASP A 351 -22.45 -10.97 -11.48
N LYS A 352 -23.61 -11.04 -12.13
CA LYS A 352 -23.76 -11.58 -13.48
C LYS A 352 -22.97 -10.76 -14.52
N ILE A 353 -23.00 -9.44 -14.40
CA ILE A 353 -22.22 -8.55 -15.27
C ILE A 353 -20.74 -8.72 -15.03
N PHE A 354 -20.29 -8.85 -13.78
CA PHE A 354 -18.90 -9.11 -13.41
C PHE A 354 -18.39 -10.40 -14.03
N GLU A 355 -19.11 -11.51 -13.93
CA GLU A 355 -18.71 -12.78 -14.52
C GLU A 355 -18.60 -12.69 -16.05
N LYS A 356 -19.54 -12.00 -16.73
CA LYS A 356 -19.44 -11.75 -18.17
C LYS A 356 -18.22 -10.89 -18.53
N ALA A 357 -17.95 -9.85 -17.77
CA ALA A 357 -16.78 -9.00 -17.95
C ALA A 357 -15.47 -9.80 -17.79
N LYS A 358 -15.38 -10.62 -16.75
CA LYS A 358 -14.24 -11.50 -16.49
C LYS A 358 -13.97 -12.49 -17.62
N ARG A 359 -15.02 -13.12 -18.12
CA ARG A 359 -14.92 -14.02 -19.31
C ARG A 359 -14.47 -13.25 -20.55
N ARG A 360 -14.96 -12.02 -20.78
CA ARG A 360 -14.53 -11.17 -21.92
C ARG A 360 -13.04 -10.85 -21.85
N VAL A 361 -12.54 -10.42 -20.70
CA VAL A 361 -11.11 -10.12 -20.48
C VAL A 361 -10.25 -11.38 -20.62
N SER A 362 -10.71 -12.51 -20.07
CA SER A 362 -9.98 -13.78 -20.18
C SER A 362 -9.83 -14.28 -21.63
N ARG A 363 -10.88 -14.14 -22.44
CA ARG A 363 -10.82 -14.48 -23.87
C ARG A 363 -9.80 -13.62 -24.62
N GLU A 364 -9.81 -12.31 -24.37
CA GLU A 364 -8.87 -11.38 -25.00
C GLU A 364 -7.42 -11.70 -24.61
N SER A 365 -7.16 -11.95 -23.33
CA SER A 365 -5.83 -12.34 -22.86
C SER A 365 -5.31 -13.63 -23.49
N LYS A 366 -6.21 -14.59 -23.82
CA LYS A 366 -5.83 -15.82 -24.53
C LYS A 366 -5.48 -15.54 -25.99
N ILE A 367 -6.20 -14.64 -26.66
CA ILE A 367 -5.93 -14.23 -28.05
C ILE A 367 -4.56 -13.56 -28.14
N TYR A 368 -4.27 -12.60 -27.25
CA TYR A 368 -2.96 -11.93 -27.20
C TYR A 368 -1.80 -12.91 -26.94
N ARG A 369 -1.99 -13.90 -26.07
CA ARG A 369 -0.96 -14.92 -25.81
C ARG A 369 -0.69 -15.79 -27.05
N LYS A 370 -1.74 -16.18 -27.79
CA LYS A 370 -1.58 -16.96 -29.03
C LYS A 370 -0.91 -16.12 -30.13
N ALA A 371 -1.28 -14.85 -30.29
CA ALA A 371 -0.67 -13.95 -31.27
C ALA A 371 0.80 -13.67 -30.96
N GLY A 372 1.16 -13.50 -29.67
CA GLY A 372 2.55 -13.31 -29.22
C GLY A 372 3.42 -14.56 -29.41
N SER A 373 2.87 -15.77 -29.27
CA SER A 373 3.60 -17.02 -29.57
C SER A 373 3.80 -17.23 -31.06
N CYS A 374 2.86 -16.80 -31.91
CA CYS A 374 2.96 -16.92 -33.35
C CYS A 374 4.04 -15.98 -33.95
N ASN A 375 4.21 -14.80 -33.39
CA ASN A 375 5.26 -13.86 -33.83
C ASN A 375 6.68 -14.28 -33.43
N LEU A 376 6.82 -15.21 -32.47
CA LEU A 376 8.13 -15.76 -32.08
C LEU A 376 8.57 -16.94 -32.97
N GLU A 377 7.62 -17.62 -33.63
CA GLU A 377 7.93 -18.69 -34.60
C GLU A 377 8.38 -18.16 -35.98
N TYR A 378 8.09 -16.91 -36.32
CA TYR A 378 8.52 -16.27 -37.57
C TYR A 378 9.82 -15.42 -37.43
N ALA A 379 10.39 -15.34 -36.25
CA ALA A 379 11.63 -14.58 -35.97
C ALA A 379 12.82 -15.48 -35.61
N ALA A 380 12.69 -16.80 -35.76
CA ALA A 380 13.73 -17.80 -35.67
C ALA A 380 14.01 -18.36 -37.07
#